data_02f829deab1073e52ea1f944fbb2f0a0
#
_entry.id   02f829deab1073e52ea1f944fbb2f0a0
#
_cell.length_a   1.000
_cell.length_b   1.000
_cell.length_c   1.000
_cell.angle_alpha   90.00
_cell.angle_beta   90.00
_cell.angle_gamma   90.00
#
_symmetry.space_group_name_H-M   'P 1'
#
loop_
_entity.id
_entity.type
_entity.pdbx_description
1 polymer ?
#
loop_
_entity_poly.entity_id
_entity_poly.type
_entity_poly.pdbx_seq_one_letter_code
_entity_poly.pdbx_strand_id
1 'polypeptide(L)'
;MRTMKMWMFAAILICGSSLFTACTSNEDNPGKDEKNGADLVVYGKIFTSEGNQIVEAFAVKDGKYIYVGDKAGSEAYIEKGKTEVVDYTGKGLVMSGCGNGHAHYMLGYALKTIGTMIGLDVTSEKLLKEILPAAVQKAKNEGATSIFGQGWRLQSLDPLPTREDLDAICSDIPIYLLDEECHKALGNTILLKKAGIIKEDGTAGKTTLRGGEIVVDANGMPTGLMKEQAQTYLRSFLDNDNLYTLDRALSNLVEIDKYMASVGYTMYHGGWGNYFVNTNYYQACQQMDMEGRLHFVVGLPYEIESWMDMDEALGRAVDAKKFASKRVMPRWIKLLFDGGVEAGTAIVDPLYPDGHQGIANWTEAEVTELTRKANAQGLTIHIHVMGNKGVSQVVNAFVNGGQDEMRNTLVHVRNVNDEDYKRMAEHNIYVTSGVTWHHMPTGAIEILKTMVPAGQEDKSYPFKSFFDNNIPVSIHSDYPALSGSPDDPFGIMEIAVTGVLWSENGTPWWPEELATREQALTALTINCAKQMFIENERGSIKTGKYADFLLLNQDVLSCPVMEIHLTKPTATYFEGKKVFSM
;
A
#
# COMPACT_ATOMS: atom_id res chain seq x y z
N MET A 1 -20.96 -38.80 51.22
CA MET A 1 -21.03 -38.05 52.50
C MET A 1 -20.37 -36.67 52.33
N ARG A 2 -21.10 -35.66 52.76
CA ARG A 2 -20.79 -34.21 52.94
C ARG A 2 -20.69 -33.39 51.65
N THR A 3 -21.70 -32.74 51.30
CA THR A 3 -22.58 -31.63 51.71
C THR A 3 -22.21 -30.34 51.00
N MET A 4 -23.16 -29.94 50.19
CA MET A 4 -23.49 -28.64 49.57
C MET A 4 -23.24 -27.45 50.52
N LYS A 5 -22.84 -26.32 49.98
CA LYS A 5 -23.33 -24.99 50.43
C LYS A 5 -23.52 -24.04 49.25
N MET A 6 -24.78 -23.81 48.99
CA MET A 6 -25.35 -22.74 48.16
C MET A 6 -25.32 -21.44 48.98
N TRP A 7 -24.97 -20.30 48.34
CA TRP A 7 -25.28 -18.99 48.88
C TRP A 7 -26.02 -18.17 47.81
N MET A 8 -27.33 -17.98 48.09
CA MET A 8 -28.19 -16.96 47.49
C MET A 8 -27.85 -15.61 48.12
N PHE A 9 -27.80 -14.55 47.30
CA PHE A 9 -28.01 -13.19 47.79
C PHE A 9 -29.19 -12.52 47.02
N ALA A 10 -30.07 -12.03 47.87
CA ALA A 10 -31.36 -11.45 47.51
C ALA A 10 -31.22 -10.01 47.04
N ALA A 11 -32.10 -9.64 46.11
CA ALA A 11 -32.36 -8.27 45.68
C ALA A 11 -33.11 -7.50 46.76
N ILE A 12 -32.70 -6.28 47.06
CA ILE A 12 -33.47 -5.29 47.84
C ILE A 12 -33.86 -4.14 46.90
N LEU A 13 -35.15 -4.09 46.55
CA LEU A 13 -35.78 -2.88 46.03
C LEU A 13 -36.01 -1.90 47.17
N ILE A 14 -35.58 -0.65 47.00
CA ILE A 14 -36.03 0.47 47.84
C ILE A 14 -36.73 1.48 46.93
N CYS A 15 -38.04 1.56 47.06
CA CYS A 15 -38.86 2.67 46.60
C CYS A 15 -38.69 3.85 47.58
N GLY A 16 -38.28 5.01 47.08
CA GLY A 16 -38.31 6.26 47.81
C GLY A 16 -39.16 7.30 47.06
N SER A 17 -40.27 7.62 47.64
CA SER A 17 -41.29 8.56 47.18
C SER A 17 -40.80 10.02 47.20
N SER A 18 -41.13 10.71 46.13
CA SER A 18 -40.99 12.13 45.87
C SER A 18 -41.79 13.02 46.82
N LEU A 19 -41.15 14.03 47.35
CA LEU A 19 -41.77 15.23 47.91
C LEU A 19 -41.43 16.42 47.00
N PHE A 20 -42.47 16.97 46.37
CA PHE A 20 -42.39 18.26 45.68
C PHE A 20 -42.34 19.38 46.73
N THR A 21 -41.29 20.19 46.69
CA THR A 21 -41.30 21.52 47.32
C THR A 21 -41.04 22.54 46.19
N ALA A 22 -42.06 23.34 45.95
CA ALA A 22 -41.98 24.49 45.07
C ALA A 22 -41.21 25.62 45.83
N CYS A 23 -40.15 26.14 45.22
CA CYS A 23 -39.57 27.44 45.58
C CYS A 23 -39.31 28.23 44.31
N THR A 24 -39.99 29.28 44.20
CA THR A 24 -39.82 30.57 43.53
C THR A 24 -38.59 30.79 42.65
N SER A 25 -38.91 31.26 41.46
CA SER A 25 -38.14 31.93 40.44
C SER A 25 -36.99 32.80 40.93
N ASN A 26 -35.76 32.41 40.59
CA ASN A 26 -34.72 33.37 40.22
C ASN A 26 -34.40 33.09 38.73
N GLU A 27 -34.53 34.13 37.92
CA GLU A 27 -34.05 34.15 36.54
C GLU A 27 -32.51 34.07 36.60
N ASP A 28 -31.98 32.84 36.64
CA ASP A 28 -30.58 32.63 36.33
C ASP A 28 -30.46 32.57 34.81
N ASN A 29 -29.83 33.60 34.29
CA ASN A 29 -29.32 33.74 32.94
C ASN A 29 -28.71 32.43 32.48
N PRO A 30 -29.18 31.80 31.34
CA PRO A 30 -28.56 30.60 30.82
C PRO A 30 -27.09 30.94 30.58
N GLY A 31 -26.20 30.18 31.21
CA GLY A 31 -24.77 30.37 31.15
C GLY A 31 -24.35 30.67 29.73
N LYS A 32 -23.52 31.69 29.57
CA LYS A 32 -22.71 31.86 28.36
C LYS A 32 -21.98 30.55 28.20
N ASP A 33 -22.41 29.74 27.23
CA ASP A 33 -21.56 28.70 26.64
C ASP A 33 -20.25 29.41 26.37
N GLU A 34 -19.17 29.04 27.04
CA GLU A 34 -17.84 29.44 26.64
C GLU A 34 -17.69 28.99 25.21
N LYS A 35 -17.86 29.92 24.28
CA LYS A 35 -17.59 29.68 22.85
C LYS A 35 -16.13 29.33 22.79
N ASN A 36 -15.83 28.04 22.79
CA ASN A 36 -14.49 27.53 22.57
C ASN A 36 -14.07 27.93 21.16
N GLY A 37 -13.35 29.06 21.03
CA GLY A 37 -12.84 29.52 19.73
C GLY A 37 -12.04 28.44 19.06
N ALA A 38 -12.19 28.32 17.73
CA ALA A 38 -11.39 27.41 16.91
C ALA A 38 -9.93 27.87 16.86
N ASP A 39 -9.01 26.94 16.66
CA ASP A 39 -7.62 27.25 16.34
C ASP A 39 -7.51 27.76 14.90
N LEU A 40 -8.31 27.16 13.98
CA LEU A 40 -8.32 27.45 12.55
C LEU A 40 -9.74 27.43 11.99
N VAL A 41 -10.06 28.39 11.13
CA VAL A 41 -11.26 28.37 10.29
C VAL A 41 -10.83 28.49 8.83
N VAL A 42 -11.36 27.62 7.96
CA VAL A 42 -11.07 27.61 6.52
C VAL A 42 -12.34 27.89 5.72
N TYR A 43 -12.25 28.81 4.77
CA TYR A 43 -13.29 29.11 3.79
C TYR A 43 -12.86 28.67 2.40
N GLY A 44 -13.80 28.18 1.58
CA GLY A 44 -13.52 27.81 0.21
C GLY A 44 -14.59 26.89 -0.39
N LYS A 45 -14.33 26.40 -1.58
CA LYS A 45 -15.05 25.25 -2.14
C LYS A 45 -14.46 23.98 -1.52
N ILE A 46 -15.20 23.33 -0.65
CA ILE A 46 -14.70 22.22 0.18
C ILE A 46 -15.40 20.93 -0.21
N PHE A 47 -14.67 19.97 -0.79
CA PHE A 47 -15.15 18.61 -1.05
C PHE A 47 -14.92 17.74 0.19
N THR A 48 -16.03 17.26 0.78
CA THR A 48 -15.96 16.61 2.11
C THR A 48 -15.55 15.13 2.07
N SER A 49 -15.66 14.44 0.93
CA SER A 49 -15.59 12.98 0.81
C SER A 49 -16.65 12.23 1.65
N GLU A 50 -17.71 12.92 2.09
CA GLU A 50 -18.90 12.35 2.72
C GLU A 50 -20.08 12.49 1.76
N GLY A 51 -20.39 11.43 0.96
CA GLY A 51 -21.46 11.46 -0.03
C GLY A 51 -21.31 12.56 -1.09
N ASN A 52 -20.08 12.92 -1.44
CA ASN A 52 -19.73 13.96 -2.43
C ASN A 52 -20.25 15.36 -2.12
N GLN A 53 -20.48 15.69 -0.85
CA GLN A 53 -20.98 17.00 -0.44
C GLN A 53 -19.91 18.08 -0.62
N ILE A 54 -20.36 19.25 -1.10
CA ILE A 54 -19.59 20.49 -1.15
C ILE A 54 -20.10 21.41 -0.05
N VAL A 55 -19.20 21.94 0.77
CA VAL A 55 -19.50 22.93 1.82
C VAL A 55 -18.64 24.17 1.64
N GLU A 56 -18.92 25.23 2.42
CA GLU A 56 -18.24 26.53 2.28
C GLU A 56 -17.18 26.77 3.36
N ALA A 57 -17.28 26.08 4.51
CA ALA A 57 -16.40 26.31 5.63
C ALA A 57 -16.27 25.10 6.55
N PHE A 58 -15.16 25.07 7.29
CA PHE A 58 -15.02 24.27 8.50
C PHE A 58 -14.21 25.01 9.57
N ALA A 59 -14.37 24.59 10.83
CA ALA A 59 -13.57 25.04 11.95
C ALA A 59 -12.84 23.86 12.61
N VAL A 60 -11.60 24.09 13.03
CA VAL A 60 -10.71 23.10 13.66
C VAL A 60 -10.33 23.55 15.06
N LYS A 61 -10.37 22.62 16.02
CA LYS A 61 -9.85 22.78 17.38
C LYS A 61 -9.13 21.51 17.82
N ASP A 62 -7.98 21.67 18.44
CA ASP A 62 -7.16 20.54 18.95
C ASP A 62 -6.96 19.44 17.89
N GLY A 63 -6.74 19.86 16.62
CA GLY A 63 -6.49 18.97 15.50
C GLY A 63 -7.72 18.25 14.92
N LYS A 64 -8.94 18.58 15.36
CA LYS A 64 -10.19 17.96 14.89
C LYS A 64 -11.17 18.99 14.33
N TYR A 65 -11.97 18.56 13.35
CA TYR A 65 -13.10 19.36 12.88
C TYR A 65 -14.14 19.49 13.98
N ILE A 66 -14.47 20.72 14.39
CA ILE A 66 -15.54 21.03 15.34
C ILE A 66 -16.80 21.58 14.65
N TYR A 67 -16.67 22.02 13.39
CA TYR A 67 -17.74 22.48 12.55
C TYR A 67 -17.42 22.17 11.09
N VAL A 68 -18.42 21.77 10.32
CA VAL A 68 -18.37 21.61 8.85
C VAL A 68 -19.73 22.06 8.30
N GLY A 69 -19.75 23.05 7.38
CA GLY A 69 -21.00 23.59 6.84
C GLY A 69 -20.81 24.88 6.05
N ASP A 70 -21.75 25.80 6.19
CA ASP A 70 -21.74 27.11 5.54
C ASP A 70 -20.78 28.10 6.23
N LYS A 71 -20.48 29.19 5.54
CA LYS A 71 -19.58 30.24 6.04
C LYS A 71 -20.17 30.94 7.28
N ALA A 72 -21.47 31.24 7.26
CA ALA A 72 -22.13 31.97 8.33
C ALA A 72 -22.11 31.22 9.67
N GLY A 73 -22.37 29.89 9.64
CA GLY A 73 -22.28 29.05 10.82
C GLY A 73 -20.88 28.96 11.42
N SER A 74 -19.84 29.03 10.57
CA SER A 74 -18.46 28.96 11.04
C SER A 74 -17.99 30.21 11.78
N GLU A 75 -18.61 31.37 11.56
CA GLU A 75 -18.25 32.63 12.22
C GLU A 75 -18.38 32.57 13.74
N ALA A 76 -19.30 31.71 14.23
CA ALA A 76 -19.49 31.48 15.66
C ALA A 76 -18.25 30.89 16.37
N TYR A 77 -17.32 30.30 15.63
CA TYR A 77 -16.10 29.66 16.15
C TYR A 77 -14.87 30.58 16.07
N ILE A 78 -15.00 31.79 15.51
CA ILE A 78 -13.89 32.74 15.38
C ILE A 78 -13.75 33.54 16.69
N GLU A 79 -12.60 33.38 17.33
CA GLU A 79 -12.19 34.24 18.46
C GLU A 79 -11.14 35.23 17.94
N LYS A 80 -11.49 36.54 17.96
CA LYS A 80 -10.66 37.61 17.43
C LYS A 80 -9.27 37.63 18.10
N GLY A 81 -8.24 37.52 17.26
CA GLY A 81 -6.83 37.55 17.68
C GLY A 81 -6.29 36.19 18.15
N LYS A 82 -7.11 35.12 18.16
CA LYS A 82 -6.68 33.77 18.51
C LYS A 82 -6.91 32.77 17.37
N THR A 83 -8.06 32.84 16.68
CA THR A 83 -8.38 31.94 15.58
C THR A 83 -7.66 32.38 14.30
N GLU A 84 -6.88 31.49 13.71
CA GLU A 84 -6.37 31.67 12.34
C GLU A 84 -7.53 31.51 11.34
N VAL A 85 -7.64 32.44 10.39
CA VAL A 85 -8.66 32.35 9.33
C VAL A 85 -7.96 32.27 7.98
N VAL A 86 -8.20 31.17 7.25
CA VAL A 86 -7.68 30.93 5.91
C VAL A 86 -8.84 31.08 4.92
N ASP A 87 -8.86 32.16 4.16
CA ASP A 87 -9.82 32.34 3.04
C ASP A 87 -9.20 31.82 1.75
N TYR A 88 -9.71 30.66 1.30
CA TYR A 88 -9.31 29.98 0.08
C TYR A 88 -10.36 30.11 -1.03
N THR A 89 -11.35 30.97 -0.86
CA THR A 89 -12.43 31.21 -1.82
C THR A 89 -11.87 31.62 -3.18
N GLY A 90 -12.24 30.90 -4.25
CA GLY A 90 -11.83 31.19 -5.62
C GLY A 90 -10.39 30.83 -5.98
N LYS A 91 -9.62 30.20 -5.09
CA LYS A 91 -8.21 29.83 -5.35
C LYS A 91 -8.02 28.39 -5.84
N GLY A 92 -8.92 27.50 -5.46
CA GLY A 92 -8.87 26.09 -5.81
C GLY A 92 -9.83 25.27 -4.94
N LEU A 93 -9.67 23.95 -4.94
CA LEU A 93 -10.46 23.06 -4.10
C LEU A 93 -9.79 22.86 -2.74
N VAL A 94 -10.59 22.76 -1.69
CA VAL A 94 -10.19 22.22 -0.39
C VAL A 94 -10.75 20.81 -0.26
N MET A 95 -9.94 19.85 0.15
CA MET A 95 -10.40 18.45 0.30
C MET A 95 -9.65 17.74 1.43
N SER A 96 -10.15 16.56 1.82
CA SER A 96 -9.45 15.69 2.75
C SER A 96 -8.07 15.29 2.20
N GLY A 97 -7.13 15.00 3.09
CA GLY A 97 -5.86 14.39 2.72
C GLY A 97 -6.06 13.07 1.99
N CYS A 98 -5.21 12.81 1.00
CA CYS A 98 -5.26 11.60 0.18
C CYS A 98 -4.61 10.39 0.88
N GLY A 99 -4.95 9.20 0.40
CA GLY A 99 -4.36 7.94 0.79
C GLY A 99 -3.88 7.13 -0.42
N ASN A 100 -2.86 6.30 -0.19
CA ASN A 100 -2.38 5.31 -1.14
C ASN A 100 -2.66 3.91 -0.59
N GLY A 101 -3.52 3.13 -1.28
CA GLY A 101 -3.99 1.83 -0.80
C GLY A 101 -2.93 0.72 -0.83
N HIS A 102 -1.82 0.92 -1.55
CA HIS A 102 -0.71 -0.02 -1.63
C HIS A 102 0.51 0.64 -2.28
N ALA A 103 1.59 0.77 -1.54
CA ALA A 103 2.85 1.29 -2.06
C ALA A 103 4.04 0.81 -1.22
N HIS A 104 5.22 0.74 -1.84
CA HIS A 104 6.44 0.25 -1.22
C HIS A 104 7.43 1.39 -0.92
N TYR A 105 6.94 2.52 -0.37
CA TYR A 105 7.79 3.70 -0.13
C TYR A 105 9.02 3.36 0.71
N MET A 106 8.86 2.58 1.78
CA MET A 106 9.99 2.16 2.62
C MET A 106 11.01 1.37 1.83
N LEU A 107 10.58 0.42 0.99
CA LEU A 107 11.46 -0.32 0.11
C LEU A 107 12.13 0.60 -0.93
N GLY A 108 11.34 1.41 -1.65
CA GLY A 108 11.86 2.29 -2.69
C GLY A 108 12.92 3.29 -2.19
N TYR A 109 12.71 3.87 -1.00
CA TYR A 109 13.70 4.75 -0.39
C TYR A 109 14.90 3.98 0.19
N ALA A 110 14.68 2.78 0.75
CA ALA A 110 15.77 1.92 1.17
C ALA A 110 16.67 1.56 -0.01
N LEU A 111 16.09 1.15 -1.13
CA LEU A 111 16.84 0.79 -2.34
C LEU A 111 17.71 1.93 -2.87
N LYS A 112 17.25 3.19 -2.78
CA LYS A 112 18.06 4.37 -3.13
C LYS A 112 19.30 4.55 -2.24
N THR A 113 19.26 4.07 -1.01
CA THR A 113 20.32 4.29 0.00
C THR A 113 21.24 3.10 0.21
N ILE A 114 20.75 1.87 -0.04
CA ILE A 114 21.52 0.63 0.19
C ILE A 114 22.03 -0.01 -1.09
N GLY A 115 21.30 0.18 -2.20
CA GLY A 115 21.54 -0.51 -3.45
C GLY A 115 22.40 0.28 -4.44
N THR A 116 22.88 -0.44 -5.45
CA THR A 116 23.41 0.15 -6.66
C THR A 116 22.31 0.12 -7.72
N MET A 117 21.92 1.31 -8.23
CA MET A 117 21.00 1.38 -9.36
C MET A 117 21.73 0.95 -10.62
N ILE A 118 21.25 -0.10 -11.26
CA ILE A 118 21.86 -0.67 -12.46
C ILE A 118 21.42 0.10 -13.70
N GLY A 119 20.12 0.35 -13.85
CA GLY A 119 19.51 1.04 -14.99
C GLY A 119 18.93 0.06 -16.01
N LEU A 120 17.83 0.49 -16.63
CA LEU A 120 16.97 -0.35 -17.45
C LEU A 120 17.63 -0.84 -18.75
N ASP A 121 18.47 0.01 -19.36
CA ASP A 121 19.10 -0.25 -20.66
C ASP A 121 20.59 -0.64 -20.53
N VAL A 122 20.97 -1.15 -19.35
CA VAL A 122 22.36 -1.56 -19.10
C VAL A 122 22.63 -2.90 -19.75
N THR A 123 23.67 -2.96 -20.60
CA THR A 123 24.15 -4.21 -21.20
C THR A 123 24.93 -5.04 -20.19
N SER A 124 25.02 -6.36 -20.43
CA SER A 124 25.83 -7.28 -19.61
C SER A 124 27.29 -6.85 -19.53
N GLU A 125 27.86 -6.35 -20.63
CA GLU A 125 29.22 -5.84 -20.64
C GLU A 125 29.42 -4.67 -19.69
N LYS A 126 28.53 -3.68 -19.72
CA LYS A 126 28.59 -2.50 -18.83
C LYS A 126 28.34 -2.89 -17.37
N LEU A 127 27.39 -3.81 -17.13
CA LEU A 127 27.13 -4.33 -15.77
C LEU A 127 28.40 -4.97 -15.19
N LEU A 128 29.03 -5.88 -15.94
CA LEU A 128 30.16 -6.67 -15.44
C LEU A 128 31.49 -5.90 -15.42
N LYS A 129 31.72 -4.94 -16.34
CA LYS A 129 32.99 -4.22 -16.43
C LYS A 129 33.04 -2.88 -15.68
N GLU A 130 31.87 -2.25 -15.44
CA GLU A 130 31.83 -0.92 -14.85
C GLU A 130 31.01 -0.88 -13.54
N ILE A 131 29.72 -1.27 -13.61
CA ILE A 131 28.78 -1.05 -12.50
C ILE A 131 29.09 -1.96 -11.31
N LEU A 132 29.19 -3.25 -11.55
CA LEU A 132 29.41 -4.21 -10.46
C LEU A 132 30.80 -4.08 -9.82
N PRO A 133 31.91 -3.88 -10.55
CA PRO A 133 33.22 -3.59 -9.93
C PRO A 133 33.19 -2.34 -9.05
N ALA A 134 32.50 -1.27 -9.48
CA ALA A 134 32.33 -0.06 -8.67
C ALA A 134 31.52 -0.32 -7.39
N ALA A 135 30.42 -1.10 -7.50
CA ALA A 135 29.60 -1.51 -6.37
C ALA A 135 30.40 -2.37 -5.36
N VAL A 136 31.21 -3.31 -5.85
CA VAL A 136 32.11 -4.14 -5.03
C VAL A 136 33.14 -3.28 -4.30
N GLN A 137 33.77 -2.33 -5.01
CA GLN A 137 34.74 -1.43 -4.39
C GLN A 137 34.11 -0.55 -3.30
N LYS A 138 32.91 -0.04 -3.56
CA LYS A 138 32.13 0.71 -2.57
C LYS A 138 31.83 -0.15 -1.35
N ALA A 139 31.30 -1.36 -1.56
CA ALA A 139 30.98 -2.31 -0.49
C ALA A 139 32.20 -2.63 0.38
N LYS A 140 33.36 -2.90 -0.24
CA LYS A 140 34.60 -3.15 0.48
C LYS A 140 35.08 -1.94 1.30
N ASN A 141 34.95 -0.74 0.76
CA ASN A 141 35.33 0.49 1.47
C ASN A 141 34.39 0.77 2.67
N GLU A 142 33.13 0.41 2.57
CA GLU A 142 32.11 0.61 3.61
C GLU A 142 32.03 -0.56 4.61
N GLY A 143 32.79 -1.65 4.39
CA GLY A 143 32.70 -2.86 5.21
C GLY A 143 31.34 -3.58 5.08
N ALA A 144 30.68 -3.45 3.92
CA ALA A 144 29.40 -4.10 3.67
C ALA A 144 29.56 -5.63 3.58
N THR A 145 28.63 -6.35 4.17
CA THR A 145 28.60 -7.81 4.21
C THR A 145 27.73 -8.43 3.13
N SER A 146 27.07 -7.60 2.32
CA SER A 146 26.27 -7.99 1.15
C SER A 146 26.25 -6.85 0.13
N ILE A 147 26.14 -7.20 -1.16
CA ILE A 147 25.97 -6.25 -2.27
C ILE A 147 24.56 -6.42 -2.82
N PHE A 148 23.81 -5.33 -2.82
CA PHE A 148 22.47 -5.25 -3.40
C PHE A 148 22.48 -4.34 -4.63
N GLY A 149 22.00 -4.84 -5.77
CA GLY A 149 21.76 -4.05 -6.98
C GLY A 149 20.32 -4.20 -7.45
N GLN A 150 19.81 -3.21 -8.18
CA GLN A 150 18.44 -3.23 -8.69
C GLN A 150 18.29 -2.51 -10.03
N GLY A 151 17.28 -2.90 -10.79
CA GLY A 151 16.77 -2.16 -11.93
C GLY A 151 17.36 -2.58 -13.27
N TRP A 152 17.75 -3.84 -13.41
CA TRP A 152 18.09 -4.40 -14.72
C TRP A 152 16.86 -5.01 -15.40
N ARG A 153 16.91 -5.11 -16.73
CA ARG A 153 15.91 -5.80 -17.54
C ARG A 153 16.49 -7.06 -18.18
N LEU A 154 15.68 -8.13 -18.23
CA LEU A 154 16.11 -9.38 -18.87
C LEU A 154 16.51 -9.17 -20.33
N GLN A 155 15.77 -8.34 -21.06
CA GLN A 155 16.00 -8.05 -22.48
C GLN A 155 17.27 -7.23 -22.73
N SER A 156 17.76 -6.49 -21.74
CA SER A 156 18.96 -5.66 -21.85
C SER A 156 20.25 -6.43 -21.54
N LEU A 157 20.13 -7.55 -20.79
CA LEU A 157 21.26 -8.38 -20.40
C LEU A 157 21.42 -9.57 -21.38
N ASP A 158 22.10 -9.36 -22.50
CA ASP A 158 22.39 -10.39 -23.51
C ASP A 158 23.92 -10.46 -23.80
N PRO A 159 24.57 -11.62 -23.54
CA PRO A 159 24.03 -12.80 -22.81
C PRO A 159 23.76 -12.48 -21.34
N LEU A 160 22.76 -13.14 -20.75
CA LEU A 160 22.45 -12.98 -19.33
C LEU A 160 23.64 -13.44 -18.47
N PRO A 161 24.16 -12.63 -17.54
CA PRO A 161 25.24 -13.03 -16.65
C PRO A 161 24.89 -14.25 -15.80
N THR A 162 25.87 -15.11 -15.60
CA THR A 162 25.79 -16.27 -14.71
C THR A 162 26.39 -15.97 -13.33
N ARG A 163 26.21 -16.88 -12.38
CA ARG A 163 26.88 -16.78 -11.06
C ARG A 163 28.41 -16.72 -11.19
N GLU A 164 28.97 -17.46 -12.17
CA GLU A 164 30.41 -17.48 -12.44
C GLU A 164 30.92 -16.12 -12.93
N ASP A 165 30.14 -15.40 -13.73
CA ASP A 165 30.48 -14.05 -14.17
C ASP A 165 30.51 -13.07 -12.99
N LEU A 166 29.57 -13.23 -12.05
CA LEU A 166 29.55 -12.44 -10.82
C LEU A 166 30.72 -12.82 -9.89
N ASP A 167 31.04 -14.11 -9.75
CA ASP A 167 32.16 -14.62 -8.95
C ASP A 167 33.52 -14.11 -9.46
N ALA A 168 33.66 -13.96 -10.78
CA ALA A 168 34.90 -13.40 -11.38
C ALA A 168 35.17 -11.96 -10.94
N ILE A 169 34.13 -11.23 -10.49
CA ILE A 169 34.25 -9.86 -9.99
C ILE A 169 34.36 -9.87 -8.45
N CYS A 170 33.55 -10.68 -7.77
CA CYS A 170 33.56 -10.79 -6.31
C CYS A 170 33.00 -12.14 -5.85
N SER A 171 33.88 -12.98 -5.29
CA SER A 171 33.53 -14.31 -4.78
C SER A 171 33.44 -14.38 -3.25
N ASP A 172 33.78 -13.30 -2.54
CA ASP A 172 33.89 -13.22 -1.08
C ASP A 172 32.73 -12.47 -0.41
N ILE A 173 31.98 -11.68 -1.14
CA ILE A 173 30.78 -10.98 -0.64
C ILE A 173 29.55 -11.47 -1.42
N PRO A 174 28.43 -11.82 -0.74
CA PRO A 174 27.18 -12.13 -1.38
C PRO A 174 26.70 -11.00 -2.30
N ILE A 175 26.39 -11.32 -3.56
CA ILE A 175 25.83 -10.41 -4.54
C ILE A 175 24.40 -10.84 -4.85
N TYR A 176 23.49 -9.88 -4.81
CA TYR A 176 22.08 -10.03 -5.20
C TYR A 176 21.67 -8.86 -6.09
N LEU A 177 21.28 -9.16 -7.33
CA LEU A 177 20.86 -8.16 -8.31
C LEU A 177 19.40 -8.39 -8.68
N LEU A 178 18.50 -7.53 -8.20
CA LEU A 178 17.06 -7.60 -8.45
C LEU A 178 16.72 -6.91 -9.77
N ASP A 179 15.83 -7.50 -10.57
CA ASP A 179 15.31 -6.87 -11.78
C ASP A 179 14.36 -5.68 -11.48
N GLU A 180 13.96 -4.93 -12.50
CA GLU A 180 13.08 -3.77 -12.34
C GLU A 180 11.67 -4.15 -11.86
N GLU A 181 11.18 -5.32 -12.30
CA GLU A 181 9.85 -5.82 -11.98
C GLU A 181 9.78 -6.47 -10.59
N CYS A 182 10.92 -6.68 -9.93
CA CYS A 182 11.04 -7.38 -8.65
C CYS A 182 10.62 -8.86 -8.69
N HIS A 183 10.63 -9.47 -9.88
CA HIS A 183 10.26 -10.87 -10.09
C HIS A 183 11.46 -11.79 -10.37
N LYS A 184 12.65 -11.24 -10.68
CA LYS A 184 13.85 -12.00 -11.00
C LYS A 184 15.06 -11.46 -10.26
N ALA A 185 15.99 -12.33 -9.90
CA ALA A 185 17.27 -11.91 -9.35
C ALA A 185 18.42 -12.77 -9.84
N LEU A 186 19.61 -12.15 -9.91
CA LEU A 186 20.87 -12.85 -10.12
C LEU A 186 21.66 -12.89 -8.80
N GLY A 187 22.21 -14.05 -8.45
CA GLY A 187 23.05 -14.24 -7.28
C GLY A 187 24.37 -14.93 -7.60
N ASN A 188 25.45 -14.55 -6.89
CA ASN A 188 26.73 -15.20 -7.01
C ASN A 188 26.81 -16.50 -6.18
N THR A 189 27.87 -17.30 -6.39
CA THR A 189 28.01 -18.64 -5.76
C THR A 189 27.99 -18.59 -4.23
N ILE A 190 28.60 -17.58 -3.60
CA ILE A 190 28.61 -17.52 -2.13
C ILE A 190 27.21 -17.27 -1.56
N LEU A 191 26.37 -16.48 -2.23
CA LEU A 191 24.98 -16.30 -1.83
C LEU A 191 24.16 -17.59 -2.04
N LEU A 192 24.35 -18.27 -3.18
CA LEU A 192 23.69 -19.55 -3.46
C LEU A 192 24.09 -20.64 -2.46
N LYS A 193 25.35 -20.65 -2.00
CA LYS A 193 25.81 -21.55 -0.93
C LYS A 193 25.11 -21.25 0.40
N LYS A 194 25.05 -20.00 0.81
CA LYS A 194 24.31 -19.58 2.02
C LYS A 194 22.85 -20.04 1.97
N ALA A 195 22.23 -20.02 0.79
CA ALA A 195 20.86 -20.46 0.56
C ALA A 195 20.69 -21.98 0.42
N GLY A 196 21.77 -22.75 0.44
CA GLY A 196 21.76 -24.21 0.21
C GLY A 196 21.34 -24.61 -1.21
N ILE A 197 21.34 -23.66 -2.15
CA ILE A 197 21.06 -23.88 -3.58
C ILE A 197 22.28 -24.54 -4.24
N ILE A 198 23.46 -24.19 -3.79
CA ILE A 198 24.73 -24.88 -4.07
C ILE A 198 25.27 -25.38 -2.74
N LYS A 199 25.78 -26.62 -2.71
CA LYS A 199 26.41 -27.18 -1.51
C LYS A 199 27.85 -26.67 -1.35
N GLU A 200 28.41 -26.85 -0.16
CA GLU A 200 29.81 -26.44 0.12
C GLU A 200 30.83 -27.12 -0.80
N ASP A 201 30.58 -28.35 -1.23
CA ASP A 201 31.41 -29.09 -2.16
C ASP A 201 31.27 -28.63 -3.63
N GLY A 202 30.41 -27.63 -3.91
CA GLY A 202 30.19 -27.06 -5.22
C GLY A 202 29.14 -27.80 -6.04
N THR A 203 28.54 -28.89 -5.55
CA THR A 203 27.46 -29.62 -6.25
C THR A 203 26.11 -28.93 -6.08
N ALA A 204 25.14 -29.27 -6.94
CA ALA A 204 23.78 -28.77 -6.83
C ALA A 204 23.15 -29.22 -5.50
N GLY A 205 22.53 -28.26 -4.80
CA GLY A 205 21.74 -28.47 -3.59
C GLY A 205 20.24 -28.41 -3.88
N LYS A 206 19.55 -27.37 -3.33
CA LYS A 206 18.13 -27.12 -3.62
C LYS A 206 17.98 -26.59 -5.04
N THR A 207 17.31 -27.32 -5.91
CA THR A 207 17.02 -26.92 -7.31
C THR A 207 15.53 -26.70 -7.58
N THR A 208 14.68 -26.93 -6.58
CA THR A 208 13.24 -26.71 -6.65
C THR A 208 12.77 -25.89 -5.47
N LEU A 209 11.87 -24.97 -5.73
CA LEU A 209 11.21 -24.16 -4.72
C LEU A 209 9.75 -23.95 -5.15
N ARG A 210 8.86 -24.08 -4.19
CA ARG A 210 7.44 -23.82 -4.42
C ARG A 210 7.22 -22.37 -4.81
N GLY A 211 6.42 -22.15 -5.86
CA GLY A 211 6.09 -20.81 -6.35
C GLY A 211 7.26 -20.07 -7.01
N GLY A 212 8.41 -20.72 -7.23
CA GLY A 212 9.56 -20.11 -7.84
C GLY A 212 10.38 -21.06 -8.68
N GLU A 213 11.20 -20.50 -9.56
CA GLU A 213 12.11 -21.23 -10.42
C GLU A 213 13.56 -20.92 -10.06
N ILE A 214 14.32 -21.95 -9.72
CA ILE A 214 15.78 -21.92 -9.63
C ILE A 214 16.29 -22.38 -11.00
N VAL A 215 16.76 -21.43 -11.82
CA VAL A 215 17.20 -21.75 -13.18
C VAL A 215 18.49 -22.56 -13.15
N VAL A 216 18.51 -23.69 -13.83
CA VAL A 216 19.66 -24.59 -13.93
C VAL A 216 20.16 -24.69 -15.38
N ASP A 217 21.46 -24.99 -15.54
CA ASP A 217 22.09 -25.26 -16.82
C ASP A 217 21.75 -26.69 -17.33
N ALA A 218 22.31 -27.06 -18.49
CA ALA A 218 22.13 -28.39 -19.09
C ALA A 218 22.66 -29.55 -18.22
N ASN A 219 23.50 -29.27 -17.23
CA ASN A 219 24.06 -30.25 -16.29
C ASN A 219 23.28 -30.26 -14.96
N GLY A 220 22.20 -29.48 -14.85
CA GLY A 220 21.40 -29.37 -13.63
C GLY A 220 22.03 -28.47 -12.55
N MET A 221 23.02 -27.64 -12.90
CA MET A 221 23.66 -26.71 -11.97
C MET A 221 22.96 -25.35 -11.96
N PRO A 222 22.67 -24.77 -10.77
CA PRO A 222 22.06 -23.45 -10.68
C PRO A 222 22.92 -22.37 -11.36
N THR A 223 22.29 -21.61 -12.27
CA THR A 223 22.97 -20.57 -13.07
C THR A 223 23.19 -19.26 -12.32
N GLY A 224 22.49 -19.06 -11.22
CA GLY A 224 22.41 -17.79 -10.49
C GLY A 224 21.11 -17.04 -10.70
N LEU A 225 20.34 -17.36 -11.76
CA LEU A 225 19.05 -16.74 -12.02
C LEU A 225 17.95 -17.41 -11.18
N MET A 226 17.22 -16.57 -10.43
CA MET A 226 16.06 -16.93 -9.61
C MET A 226 14.83 -16.18 -10.09
N LYS A 227 13.67 -16.85 -10.15
CA LYS A 227 12.39 -16.23 -10.55
C LYS A 227 11.34 -16.40 -9.45
N GLU A 228 10.42 -15.46 -9.35
CA GLU A 228 9.30 -15.43 -8.42
C GLU A 228 9.75 -15.73 -6.96
N GLN A 229 9.13 -16.67 -6.26
CA GLN A 229 9.48 -17.02 -4.88
C GLN A 229 10.94 -17.47 -4.68
N ALA A 230 11.64 -17.90 -5.73
CA ALA A 230 13.05 -18.27 -5.62
C ALA A 230 13.96 -17.05 -5.41
N GLN A 231 13.60 -15.87 -5.97
CA GLN A 231 14.36 -14.65 -5.73
C GLN A 231 14.15 -14.14 -4.30
N THR A 232 12.93 -14.20 -3.75
CA THR A 232 12.67 -13.81 -2.37
C THR A 232 13.35 -14.76 -1.38
N TYR A 233 13.33 -16.06 -1.66
CA TYR A 233 14.08 -17.06 -0.89
C TYR A 233 15.59 -16.74 -0.89
N LEU A 234 16.19 -16.49 -2.06
CA LEU A 234 17.61 -16.15 -2.14
C LEU A 234 17.95 -14.87 -1.35
N ARG A 235 17.10 -13.85 -1.44
CA ARG A 235 17.27 -12.58 -0.74
C ARG A 235 17.27 -12.73 0.78
N SER A 236 16.58 -13.73 1.34
CA SER A 236 16.53 -13.98 2.78
C SER A 236 17.89 -14.27 3.41
N PHE A 237 18.86 -14.66 2.61
CA PHE A 237 20.21 -14.98 3.05
C PHE A 237 21.20 -13.81 2.98
N LEU A 238 20.72 -12.61 2.58
CA LEU A 238 21.51 -11.39 2.73
C LEU A 238 21.57 -10.97 4.20
N ASP A 239 22.59 -10.19 4.53
CA ASP A 239 22.70 -9.57 5.86
C ASP A 239 21.78 -8.35 5.94
N ASN A 240 20.49 -8.61 6.20
CA ASN A 240 19.48 -7.57 6.23
C ASN A 240 19.67 -6.58 7.38
N ASP A 241 20.26 -6.98 8.50
CA ASP A 241 20.51 -6.08 9.63
C ASP A 241 21.59 -5.04 9.31
N ASN A 242 22.58 -5.41 8.51
CA ASN A 242 23.59 -4.47 8.00
C ASN A 242 23.03 -3.59 6.87
N LEU A 243 22.17 -4.14 6.00
CA LEU A 243 21.56 -3.39 4.90
C LEU A 243 20.51 -2.38 5.38
N TYR A 244 19.68 -2.76 6.36
CA TYR A 244 18.50 -2.00 6.80
C TYR A 244 18.60 -1.56 8.27
N THR A 245 19.65 -0.79 8.61
CA THR A 245 19.84 -0.29 9.97
C THR A 245 18.73 0.68 10.40
N LEU A 246 18.50 0.82 11.72
CA LEU A 246 17.52 1.77 12.27
C LEU A 246 17.81 3.21 11.84
N ASP A 247 19.07 3.63 11.82
CA ASP A 247 19.46 4.98 11.41
C ASP A 247 19.13 5.26 9.94
N ARG A 248 19.34 4.28 9.05
CA ARG A 248 18.92 4.38 7.64
C ARG A 248 17.39 4.43 7.53
N ALA A 249 16.70 3.58 8.28
CA ALA A 249 15.25 3.57 8.31
C ALA A 249 14.68 4.92 8.73
N LEU A 250 15.22 5.53 9.80
CA LEU A 250 14.84 6.86 10.27
C LEU A 250 15.14 7.94 9.23
N SER A 251 16.32 7.92 8.62
CA SER A 251 16.70 8.89 7.58
C SER A 251 15.79 8.79 6.36
N ASN A 252 15.49 7.58 5.88
CA ASN A 252 14.58 7.37 4.77
C ASN A 252 13.15 7.81 5.11
N LEU A 253 12.71 7.53 6.33
CA LEU A 253 11.35 7.88 6.77
C LEU A 253 11.14 9.40 6.85
N VAL A 254 12.18 10.18 7.19
CA VAL A 254 12.14 11.66 7.13
C VAL A 254 11.90 12.15 5.69
N GLU A 255 12.55 11.54 4.70
CA GLU A 255 12.35 11.92 3.29
C GLU A 255 10.99 11.46 2.77
N ILE A 256 10.51 10.28 3.20
CA ILE A 256 9.15 9.80 2.90
C ILE A 256 8.11 10.77 3.47
N ASP A 257 8.25 11.21 4.72
CA ASP A 257 7.32 12.13 5.38
C ASP A 257 7.22 13.48 4.63
N LYS A 258 8.36 14.03 4.23
CA LYS A 258 8.42 15.24 3.39
C LYS A 258 7.71 15.03 2.04
N TYR A 259 7.99 13.91 1.39
CA TYR A 259 7.38 13.58 0.10
C TYR A 259 5.86 13.46 0.25
N MET A 260 5.38 12.66 1.21
CA MET A 260 3.95 12.48 1.48
C MET A 260 3.25 13.83 1.68
N ALA A 261 3.80 14.68 2.53
CA ALA A 261 3.25 16.01 2.78
C ALA A 261 3.22 16.88 1.50
N SER A 262 4.25 16.81 0.65
CA SER A 262 4.36 17.63 -0.57
C SER A 262 3.36 17.26 -1.65
N VAL A 263 2.96 15.98 -1.73
CA VAL A 263 1.99 15.50 -2.73
C VAL A 263 0.57 15.35 -2.16
N GLY A 264 0.39 15.54 -0.83
CA GLY A 264 -0.91 15.52 -0.17
C GLY A 264 -1.36 14.16 0.36
N TYR A 265 -0.47 13.20 0.50
CA TYR A 265 -0.78 11.94 1.20
C TYR A 265 -0.73 12.13 2.72
N THR A 266 -1.79 11.74 3.41
CA THR A 266 -1.89 11.73 4.87
C THR A 266 -2.04 10.32 5.45
N MET A 267 -2.13 9.31 4.57
CA MET A 267 -2.16 7.89 4.92
C MET A 267 -1.65 7.04 3.77
N TYR A 268 -1.05 5.89 4.07
CA TYR A 268 -0.79 4.87 3.07
C TYR A 268 -0.70 3.48 3.67
N HIS A 269 -0.97 2.46 2.86
CA HIS A 269 -0.75 1.07 3.20
C HIS A 269 0.59 0.63 2.59
N GLY A 270 1.52 0.20 3.44
CA GLY A 270 2.80 -0.37 3.02
C GLY A 270 2.55 -1.69 2.29
N GLY A 271 2.96 -1.79 1.03
CA GLY A 271 2.69 -2.96 0.20
C GLY A 271 3.45 -4.20 0.65
N TRP A 272 4.72 -4.06 0.96
CA TRP A 272 5.60 -5.09 1.53
C TRP A 272 6.13 -4.66 2.88
N GLY A 273 6.26 -5.62 3.77
CA GLY A 273 6.67 -5.41 5.15
C GLY A 273 8.08 -5.90 5.48
N ASN A 274 8.18 -6.71 6.50
CA ASN A 274 9.41 -7.03 7.22
C ASN A 274 10.49 -7.73 6.46
N TYR A 275 10.11 -8.55 5.49
CA TYR A 275 11.06 -9.45 4.88
C TYR A 275 12.18 -8.71 4.15
N PHE A 276 11.80 -7.61 3.47
CA PHE A 276 12.74 -6.81 2.72
C PHE A 276 13.40 -5.68 3.53
N VAL A 277 12.74 -5.18 4.57
CA VAL A 277 13.18 -3.98 5.29
C VAL A 277 13.30 -4.19 6.80
N ASN A 278 13.28 -5.42 7.26
CA ASN A 278 13.35 -5.88 8.65
C ASN A 278 12.51 -5.08 9.66
N THR A 279 12.54 -5.43 10.93
CA THR A 279 11.78 -4.76 12.00
C THR A 279 12.24 -3.34 12.29
N ASN A 280 13.43 -2.91 11.80
CA ASN A 280 13.93 -1.55 12.02
C ASN A 280 13.02 -0.48 11.42
N TYR A 281 12.33 -0.76 10.29
CA TYR A 281 11.35 0.17 9.73
C TYR A 281 10.10 0.32 10.59
N TYR A 282 9.62 -0.78 11.19
CA TYR A 282 8.51 -0.71 12.14
C TYR A 282 8.89 0.13 13.37
N GLN A 283 10.10 -0.11 13.87
CA GLN A 283 10.65 0.65 15.00
C GLN A 283 10.84 2.12 14.63
N ALA A 284 11.37 2.43 13.45
CA ALA A 284 11.53 3.80 12.97
C ALA A 284 10.19 4.55 12.87
N CYS A 285 9.15 3.91 12.29
CA CYS A 285 7.81 4.47 12.24
C CYS A 285 7.26 4.77 13.63
N GLN A 286 7.34 3.79 14.54
CA GLN A 286 6.89 3.94 15.91
C GLN A 286 7.64 5.08 16.63
N GLN A 287 8.97 5.13 16.49
CA GLN A 287 9.79 6.16 17.11
C GLN A 287 9.42 7.55 16.59
N MET A 288 9.31 7.75 15.27
CA MET A 288 8.92 9.04 14.71
C MET A 288 7.51 9.46 15.10
N ASP A 289 6.57 8.50 15.24
CA ASP A 289 5.22 8.78 15.72
C ASP A 289 5.24 9.22 17.19
N MET A 290 5.97 8.52 18.05
CA MET A 290 6.12 8.86 19.47
C MET A 290 6.81 10.22 19.68
N GLU A 291 7.73 10.59 18.80
CA GLU A 291 8.39 11.91 18.77
C GLU A 291 7.52 13.01 18.15
N GLY A 292 6.33 12.67 17.60
CA GLY A 292 5.43 13.62 16.94
C GLY A 292 5.94 14.13 15.59
N ARG A 293 6.81 13.40 14.93
CA ARG A 293 7.48 13.73 13.66
C ARG A 293 6.90 13.01 12.45
N LEU A 294 5.94 12.11 12.65
CA LEU A 294 5.27 11.38 11.56
C LEU A 294 3.97 12.10 11.21
N HIS A 295 3.82 12.54 9.97
CA HIS A 295 2.67 13.33 9.51
C HIS A 295 1.77 12.55 8.53
N PHE A 296 1.73 11.24 8.66
CA PHE A 296 0.79 10.36 7.97
C PHE A 296 0.47 9.12 8.84
N VAL A 297 -0.62 8.44 8.51
CA VAL A 297 -0.92 7.13 9.11
C VAL A 297 -0.39 6.04 8.17
N VAL A 298 0.27 5.03 8.73
CA VAL A 298 0.82 3.93 7.95
C VAL A 298 0.29 2.57 8.40
N GLY A 299 -0.25 1.81 7.44
CA GLY A 299 -0.54 0.39 7.58
C GLY A 299 0.72 -0.41 7.27
N LEU A 300 1.19 -1.22 8.22
CA LEU A 300 2.38 -2.04 8.07
C LEU A 300 2.01 -3.52 7.98
N PRO A 301 2.07 -4.15 6.80
CA PRO A 301 1.83 -5.57 6.66
C PRO A 301 3.08 -6.39 7.00
N TYR A 302 2.90 -7.56 7.59
CA TYR A 302 3.92 -8.60 7.68
C TYR A 302 3.82 -9.53 6.46
N GLU A 303 4.90 -9.71 5.73
CA GLU A 303 4.93 -10.57 4.57
C GLU A 303 5.13 -12.03 4.97
N ILE A 304 4.32 -12.93 4.42
CA ILE A 304 4.45 -14.37 4.57
C ILE A 304 4.62 -14.98 3.17
N GLU A 305 5.74 -15.62 2.97
CA GLU A 305 6.10 -16.28 1.73
C GLU A 305 5.72 -17.75 1.75
N SER A 306 5.38 -18.33 0.61
CA SER A 306 4.88 -19.72 0.51
C SER A 306 5.91 -20.80 0.92
N TRP A 307 7.16 -20.45 1.01
CA TRP A 307 8.25 -21.33 1.46
C TRP A 307 8.51 -21.24 2.97
N MET A 308 7.89 -20.30 3.68
CA MET A 308 7.99 -20.17 5.14
C MET A 308 7.09 -21.19 5.87
N ASP A 309 7.44 -21.53 7.09
CA ASP A 309 6.50 -22.18 8.02
C ASP A 309 5.38 -21.20 8.36
N MET A 310 4.15 -21.58 8.07
CA MET A 310 2.98 -20.70 8.19
C MET A 310 2.73 -20.27 9.64
N ASP A 311 2.85 -21.20 10.61
CA ASP A 311 2.53 -20.91 12.01
C ASP A 311 3.63 -20.06 12.66
N GLU A 312 4.89 -20.29 12.32
CA GLU A 312 6.01 -19.48 12.77
C GLU A 312 5.91 -18.06 12.20
N ALA A 313 5.65 -17.94 10.89
CA ALA A 313 5.50 -16.63 10.23
C ALA A 313 4.30 -15.84 10.77
N LEU A 314 3.17 -16.51 11.03
CA LEU A 314 2.01 -15.90 11.67
C LEU A 314 2.34 -15.44 13.10
N GLY A 315 3.09 -16.22 13.87
CA GLY A 315 3.57 -15.82 15.20
C GLY A 315 4.38 -14.52 15.14
N ARG A 316 5.30 -14.40 14.17
CA ARG A 316 6.09 -13.18 13.96
C ARG A 316 5.22 -11.99 13.55
N ALA A 317 4.18 -12.19 12.73
CA ALA A 317 3.23 -11.14 12.37
C ALA A 317 2.43 -10.66 13.60
N VAL A 318 2.05 -11.55 14.50
CA VAL A 318 1.43 -11.19 15.79
C VAL A 318 2.40 -10.40 16.66
N ASP A 319 3.65 -10.81 16.75
CA ASP A 319 4.68 -10.11 17.52
C ASP A 319 4.96 -8.69 16.99
N ALA A 320 4.82 -8.47 15.68
CA ALA A 320 4.98 -7.16 15.06
C ALA A 320 3.96 -6.11 15.59
N LYS A 321 2.84 -6.55 16.18
CA LYS A 321 1.85 -5.65 16.82
C LYS A 321 2.44 -4.79 17.95
N LYS A 322 3.57 -5.20 18.54
CA LYS A 322 4.29 -4.38 19.55
C LYS A 322 4.75 -3.03 19.04
N PHE A 323 4.85 -2.86 17.72
CA PHE A 323 5.20 -1.59 17.07
C PHE A 323 4.00 -0.69 16.81
N ALA A 324 2.80 -1.09 17.21
CA ALA A 324 1.62 -0.24 17.09
C ALA A 324 1.77 1.06 17.89
N SER A 325 1.31 2.16 17.29
CA SER A 325 1.22 3.47 17.93
C SER A 325 0.05 4.25 17.32
N LYS A 326 -0.13 5.53 17.66
CA LYS A 326 -1.27 6.33 17.18
C LYS A 326 -1.42 6.31 15.66
N ARG A 327 -0.29 6.36 14.93
CA ARG A 327 -0.26 6.47 13.46
C ARG A 327 0.35 5.25 12.77
N VAL A 328 0.81 4.25 13.53
CA VAL A 328 1.49 3.05 13.01
C VAL A 328 0.64 1.82 13.31
N MET A 329 0.20 1.14 12.26
CA MET A 329 -0.81 0.08 12.34
C MET A 329 -0.26 -1.23 11.76
N PRO A 330 0.48 -2.05 12.54
CA PRO A 330 0.98 -3.37 12.11
C PRO A 330 -0.13 -4.43 12.30
N ARG A 331 -1.07 -4.51 11.35
CA ARG A 331 -2.23 -5.41 11.48
C ARG A 331 -2.57 -6.20 10.22
N TRP A 332 -1.71 -6.19 9.21
CA TRP A 332 -1.94 -6.93 7.98
C TRP A 332 -0.91 -8.01 7.75
N ILE A 333 -1.31 -9.02 7.01
CA ILE A 333 -0.43 -10.01 6.40
C ILE A 333 -0.43 -9.75 4.90
N LYS A 334 0.75 -9.60 4.30
CA LYS A 334 0.93 -9.54 2.85
C LYS A 334 1.21 -10.93 2.32
N LEU A 335 0.50 -11.30 1.25
CA LEU A 335 0.73 -12.50 0.46
C LEU A 335 0.87 -12.17 -1.02
N LEU A 336 1.61 -12.97 -1.76
CA LEU A 336 1.58 -13.04 -3.22
C LEU A 336 0.91 -14.35 -3.61
N PHE A 337 -0.29 -14.29 -4.22
CA PHE A 337 -1.00 -15.49 -4.66
C PHE A 337 -0.50 -16.00 -6.02
N ASP A 338 -0.39 -15.10 -6.99
CA ASP A 338 0.08 -15.35 -8.35
C ASP A 338 1.02 -14.23 -8.83
N GLY A 339 1.35 -14.21 -10.11
CA GLY A 339 2.16 -13.17 -10.73
C GLY A 339 1.36 -12.20 -11.59
N GLY A 340 2.00 -11.62 -12.63
CA GLY A 340 1.40 -10.69 -13.58
C GLY A 340 0.76 -11.40 -14.77
N VAL A 341 -0.38 -10.89 -15.26
CA VAL A 341 -1.07 -11.44 -16.44
C VAL A 341 -0.22 -11.19 -17.69
N GLU A 342 0.29 -9.99 -17.86
CA GLU A 342 1.15 -9.61 -19.00
C GLU A 342 2.52 -10.31 -18.95
N ALA A 343 2.96 -10.72 -17.77
CA ALA A 343 4.17 -11.51 -17.59
C ALA A 343 3.97 -13.02 -17.81
N GLY A 344 2.73 -13.48 -18.05
CA GLY A 344 2.40 -14.89 -18.22
C GLY A 344 2.48 -15.69 -16.91
N THR A 345 2.47 -15.07 -15.74
CA THR A 345 2.66 -15.75 -14.45
C THR A 345 1.43 -15.73 -13.55
N ALA A 346 0.40 -14.96 -13.87
CA ALA A 346 -0.87 -14.97 -13.15
C ALA A 346 -1.70 -16.23 -13.45
N ILE A 347 -2.55 -16.65 -12.51
CA ILE A 347 -3.42 -17.84 -12.64
C ILE A 347 -4.70 -17.49 -13.39
N VAL A 348 -4.81 -17.97 -14.62
CA VAL A 348 -5.88 -17.58 -15.56
C VAL A 348 -6.73 -18.76 -16.04
N ASP A 349 -7.93 -18.43 -16.50
CA ASP A 349 -8.84 -19.30 -17.25
C ASP A 349 -9.63 -18.42 -18.25
N PRO A 350 -9.55 -18.66 -19.57
CA PRO A 350 -8.82 -19.73 -20.26
C PRO A 350 -7.29 -19.60 -20.13
N LEU A 351 -6.58 -20.63 -20.59
CA LEU A 351 -5.11 -20.66 -20.57
C LEU A 351 -4.50 -19.56 -21.44
N TYR A 352 -3.25 -19.22 -21.16
CA TYR A 352 -2.43 -18.36 -22.02
C TYR A 352 -2.32 -18.90 -23.45
N PRO A 353 -1.97 -18.07 -24.44
CA PRO A 353 -1.90 -18.51 -25.86
C PRO A 353 -0.96 -19.70 -26.13
N ASP A 354 0.07 -19.89 -25.32
CA ASP A 354 1.01 -21.02 -25.39
C ASP A 354 0.54 -22.27 -24.62
N GLY A 355 -0.64 -22.21 -24.01
CA GLY A 355 -1.28 -23.33 -23.29
C GLY A 355 -0.90 -23.50 -21.83
N HIS A 356 -0.10 -22.62 -21.23
CA HIS A 356 0.17 -22.67 -19.79
C HIS A 356 -0.87 -21.87 -18.96
N GLN A 357 -0.85 -22.03 -17.63
CA GLN A 357 -1.84 -21.43 -16.72
C GLN A 357 -1.28 -20.35 -15.77
N GLY A 358 0.01 -20.16 -15.73
CA GLY A 358 0.68 -19.34 -14.72
C GLY A 358 1.13 -20.13 -13.48
N ILE A 359 1.58 -19.44 -12.45
CA ILE A 359 2.20 -20.03 -11.25
C ILE A 359 1.43 -19.59 -10.00
N ALA A 360 0.87 -20.56 -9.26
CA ALA A 360 0.29 -20.31 -7.94
C ALA A 360 1.36 -20.47 -6.85
N ASN A 361 1.55 -19.43 -6.04
CA ASN A 361 2.42 -19.51 -4.87
C ASN A 361 1.75 -20.26 -3.71
N TRP A 362 0.42 -20.24 -3.67
CA TRP A 362 -0.41 -20.83 -2.63
C TRP A 362 -1.52 -21.68 -3.24
N THR A 363 -2.00 -22.68 -2.51
CA THR A 363 -3.28 -23.31 -2.80
C THR A 363 -4.43 -22.53 -2.15
N GLU A 364 -5.64 -22.64 -2.70
CA GLU A 364 -6.86 -22.07 -2.09
C GLU A 364 -7.04 -22.53 -0.62
N ALA A 365 -6.78 -23.80 -0.35
CA ALA A 365 -6.91 -24.36 1.00
C ALA A 365 -5.95 -23.72 2.01
N GLU A 366 -4.72 -23.44 1.61
CA GLU A 366 -3.73 -22.77 2.47
C GLU A 366 -4.09 -21.31 2.72
N VAL A 367 -4.55 -20.59 1.70
CA VAL A 367 -5.03 -19.20 1.88
C VAL A 367 -6.25 -19.21 2.80
N THR A 368 -7.18 -20.17 2.66
CA THR A 368 -8.34 -20.34 3.55
C THR A 368 -7.89 -20.51 5.00
N GLU A 369 -6.97 -21.45 5.27
CA GLU A 369 -6.50 -21.73 6.61
C GLU A 369 -5.70 -20.55 7.20
N LEU A 370 -4.82 -19.93 6.42
CA LEU A 370 -4.07 -18.75 6.87
C LEU A 370 -5.00 -17.58 7.16
N THR A 371 -6.00 -17.33 6.30
CA THR A 371 -7.02 -16.28 6.52
C THR A 371 -7.76 -16.51 7.82
N ARG A 372 -8.23 -17.74 8.05
CA ARG A 372 -8.92 -18.11 9.28
C ARG A 372 -8.07 -17.89 10.52
N LYS A 373 -6.81 -18.32 10.49
CA LYS A 373 -5.86 -18.15 11.61
C LYS A 373 -5.51 -16.68 11.84
N ALA A 374 -5.26 -15.94 10.78
CA ALA A 374 -4.90 -14.52 10.84
C ALA A 374 -6.04 -13.67 11.38
N ASN A 375 -7.26 -13.85 10.83
CA ASN A 375 -8.44 -13.11 11.28
C ASN A 375 -8.78 -13.40 12.75
N ALA A 376 -8.61 -14.65 13.21
CA ALA A 376 -8.77 -15.00 14.63
C ALA A 376 -7.75 -14.28 15.54
N GLN A 377 -6.61 -13.84 14.99
CA GLN A 377 -5.62 -13.04 15.70
C GLN A 377 -5.81 -11.52 15.48
N GLY A 378 -6.88 -11.09 14.81
CA GLY A 378 -7.13 -9.69 14.47
C GLY A 378 -6.14 -9.14 13.43
N LEU A 379 -5.63 -10.00 12.54
CA LEU A 379 -4.81 -9.66 11.39
C LEU A 379 -5.62 -9.80 10.11
N THR A 380 -5.58 -8.79 9.24
CA THR A 380 -6.24 -8.75 7.93
C THR A 380 -5.32 -9.30 6.85
N ILE A 381 -5.85 -10.02 5.87
CA ILE A 381 -5.09 -10.44 4.70
C ILE A 381 -5.11 -9.33 3.64
N HIS A 382 -3.94 -9.05 3.07
CA HIS A 382 -3.71 -8.12 1.97
C HIS A 382 -2.93 -8.87 0.89
N ILE A 383 -3.62 -9.36 -0.15
CA ILE A 383 -3.07 -10.38 -1.04
C ILE A 383 -3.00 -9.88 -2.48
N HIS A 384 -1.78 -9.93 -3.06
CA HIS A 384 -1.57 -9.75 -4.50
C HIS A 384 -2.25 -10.90 -5.24
N VAL A 385 -3.13 -10.56 -6.17
CA VAL A 385 -3.76 -11.50 -7.11
C VAL A 385 -4.22 -10.78 -8.36
N MET A 386 -3.87 -11.29 -9.54
CA MET A 386 -4.13 -10.61 -10.81
C MET A 386 -5.01 -11.42 -11.76
N GLY A 387 -4.75 -12.72 -11.93
CA GLY A 387 -5.49 -13.56 -12.87
C GLY A 387 -6.91 -13.87 -12.38
N ASN A 388 -7.88 -13.92 -13.31
CA ASN A 388 -9.30 -14.14 -12.98
C ASN A 388 -9.55 -15.44 -12.19
N LYS A 389 -8.86 -16.53 -12.53
CA LYS A 389 -8.98 -17.80 -11.78
C LYS A 389 -8.34 -17.70 -10.41
N GLY A 390 -7.19 -16.99 -10.29
CA GLY A 390 -6.55 -16.68 -9.02
C GLY A 390 -7.48 -15.86 -8.13
N VAL A 391 -8.12 -14.82 -8.68
CA VAL A 391 -9.13 -14.00 -7.96
C VAL A 391 -10.26 -14.87 -7.42
N SER A 392 -10.86 -15.74 -8.25
CA SER A 392 -11.93 -16.63 -7.79
C SER A 392 -11.48 -17.55 -6.64
N GLN A 393 -10.26 -18.09 -6.70
CA GLN A 393 -9.70 -18.94 -5.63
C GLN A 393 -9.48 -18.15 -4.32
N VAL A 394 -8.98 -16.92 -4.42
CA VAL A 394 -8.78 -16.07 -3.22
C VAL A 394 -10.13 -15.61 -2.66
N VAL A 395 -11.11 -15.26 -3.50
CA VAL A 395 -12.49 -14.96 -3.06
C VAL A 395 -13.09 -16.17 -2.35
N ASN A 396 -12.93 -17.40 -2.89
CA ASN A 396 -13.34 -18.63 -2.20
C ASN A 396 -12.68 -18.76 -0.83
N ALA A 397 -11.37 -18.52 -0.75
CA ALA A 397 -10.62 -18.61 0.49
C ALA A 397 -11.11 -17.61 1.55
N PHE A 398 -11.41 -16.38 1.14
CA PHE A 398 -11.93 -15.36 2.05
C PHE A 398 -13.36 -15.64 2.52
N VAL A 399 -14.23 -16.14 1.62
CA VAL A 399 -15.60 -16.55 1.97
C VAL A 399 -15.59 -17.72 2.96
N ASN A 400 -14.69 -18.70 2.77
CA ASN A 400 -14.66 -19.92 3.58
C ASN A 400 -13.84 -19.78 4.87
N GLY A 401 -12.84 -18.93 4.92
CA GLY A 401 -11.93 -18.78 6.05
C GLY A 401 -11.93 -17.41 6.72
N GLY A 402 -12.46 -16.38 6.05
CA GLY A 402 -12.42 -15.00 6.51
C GLY A 402 -13.56 -14.63 7.45
N GLN A 403 -13.41 -13.47 8.06
CA GLN A 403 -14.42 -12.75 8.82
C GLN A 403 -14.69 -11.43 8.10
N ASP A 404 -15.94 -11.11 7.79
CA ASP A 404 -16.32 -9.96 6.94
C ASP A 404 -15.86 -8.62 7.54
N GLU A 405 -15.84 -8.49 8.88
CA GLU A 405 -15.34 -7.32 9.59
C GLU A 405 -13.84 -7.11 9.46
N MET A 406 -13.09 -8.13 9.04
CA MET A 406 -11.65 -8.04 8.86
C MET A 406 -11.25 -7.39 7.53
N ARG A 407 -12.19 -7.17 6.61
CA ARG A 407 -11.96 -6.44 5.35
C ARG A 407 -10.75 -6.97 4.59
N ASN A 408 -10.68 -8.32 4.43
CA ASN A 408 -9.61 -8.93 3.67
C ASN A 408 -9.57 -8.32 2.26
N THR A 409 -8.37 -7.95 1.79
CA THR A 409 -8.19 -7.06 0.64
C THR A 409 -7.48 -7.78 -0.51
N LEU A 410 -8.07 -7.74 -1.70
CA LEU A 410 -7.44 -8.11 -2.96
C LEU A 410 -6.65 -6.93 -3.51
N VAL A 411 -5.42 -7.18 -3.96
CA VAL A 411 -4.52 -6.15 -4.49
C VAL A 411 -4.33 -6.34 -5.99
N HIS A 412 -4.30 -5.24 -6.71
CA HIS A 412 -4.19 -5.13 -8.17
C HIS A 412 -5.44 -5.54 -8.92
N VAL A 413 -5.81 -6.81 -8.90
CA VAL A 413 -7.03 -7.37 -9.49
C VAL A 413 -7.21 -6.95 -10.94
N ARG A 414 -6.43 -7.58 -11.84
CA ARG A 414 -6.51 -7.24 -13.26
C ARG A 414 -7.83 -7.74 -13.89
N ASN A 415 -8.24 -8.97 -13.57
CA ASN A 415 -9.44 -9.57 -14.13
C ASN A 415 -10.32 -10.19 -13.04
N VAL A 416 -11.64 -10.07 -13.17
CA VAL A 416 -12.65 -10.61 -12.25
C VAL A 416 -13.72 -11.33 -13.06
N ASN A 417 -14.12 -12.53 -12.62
CA ASN A 417 -15.27 -13.22 -13.19
C ASN A 417 -16.58 -12.62 -12.64
N ASP A 418 -17.63 -12.59 -13.45
CA ASP A 418 -18.89 -11.90 -13.12
C ASP A 418 -19.52 -12.40 -11.80
N GLU A 419 -19.41 -13.69 -11.49
CA GLU A 419 -19.92 -14.28 -10.26
C GLU A 419 -19.18 -13.84 -8.99
N ASP A 420 -17.94 -13.38 -9.11
CA ASP A 420 -17.13 -12.99 -7.94
C ASP A 420 -17.51 -11.61 -7.40
N TYR A 421 -18.00 -10.68 -8.24
CA TYR A 421 -18.44 -9.35 -7.77
C TYR A 421 -19.48 -9.44 -6.67
N LYS A 422 -20.51 -10.28 -6.86
CA LYS A 422 -21.56 -10.45 -5.87
C LYS A 422 -21.01 -10.99 -4.54
N ARG A 423 -20.14 -11.99 -4.61
CA ARG A 423 -19.52 -12.63 -3.44
C ARG A 423 -18.62 -11.68 -2.68
N MET A 424 -17.84 -10.87 -3.42
CA MET A 424 -16.99 -9.84 -2.83
C MET A 424 -17.82 -8.80 -2.06
N ALA A 425 -18.95 -8.35 -2.63
CA ALA A 425 -19.84 -7.40 -1.98
C ALA A 425 -20.52 -8.00 -0.74
N GLU A 426 -21.04 -9.25 -0.83
CA GLU A 426 -21.73 -9.94 0.26
C GLU A 426 -20.81 -10.22 1.46
N HIS A 427 -19.52 -10.45 1.24
CA HIS A 427 -18.52 -10.78 2.26
C HIS A 427 -17.55 -9.63 2.60
N ASN A 428 -17.93 -8.39 2.26
CA ASN A 428 -17.15 -7.19 2.58
C ASN A 428 -15.65 -7.33 2.21
N ILE A 429 -15.38 -7.99 1.07
CA ILE A 429 -14.03 -8.13 0.53
C ILE A 429 -13.64 -6.81 -0.13
N TYR A 430 -12.52 -6.25 0.29
CA TYR A 430 -11.99 -4.98 -0.19
C TYR A 430 -11.10 -5.18 -1.41
N VAL A 431 -10.96 -4.12 -2.21
CA VAL A 431 -10.03 -4.07 -3.34
C VAL A 431 -9.14 -2.82 -3.21
N THR A 432 -7.87 -2.95 -3.57
CA THR A 432 -7.05 -1.81 -3.92
C THR A 432 -6.54 -1.99 -5.34
N SER A 433 -6.97 -1.08 -6.22
CA SER A 433 -6.80 -1.22 -7.68
C SER A 433 -5.61 -0.43 -8.21
N GLY A 434 -4.84 -1.07 -9.11
CA GLY A 434 -3.72 -0.47 -9.82
C GLY A 434 -4.17 0.32 -11.06
N VAL A 435 -5.01 1.33 -10.89
CA VAL A 435 -5.54 2.12 -12.03
C VAL A 435 -4.45 2.80 -12.87
N THR A 436 -3.24 2.98 -12.35
CA THR A 436 -2.09 3.47 -13.11
C THR A 436 -1.72 2.56 -14.27
N TRP A 437 -2.13 1.29 -14.24
CA TRP A 437 -1.90 0.31 -15.29
C TRP A 437 -2.98 0.32 -16.39
N HIS A 438 -4.00 1.16 -16.28
CA HIS A 438 -4.90 1.47 -17.40
C HIS A 438 -4.16 2.17 -18.54
N HIS A 439 -3.07 2.87 -18.20
CA HIS A 439 -2.21 3.50 -19.17
C HIS A 439 -1.17 2.50 -19.69
N MET A 440 -1.09 2.39 -21.01
CA MET A 440 -0.05 1.64 -21.71
C MET A 440 0.46 2.47 -22.89
N PRO A 441 1.77 2.46 -23.16
CA PRO A 441 2.33 3.17 -24.30
C PRO A 441 1.65 2.76 -25.60
N THR A 442 1.41 3.73 -26.49
CA THR A 442 0.86 3.49 -27.82
C THR A 442 1.69 2.42 -28.56
N GLY A 443 1.05 1.37 -29.02
CA GLY A 443 1.69 0.21 -29.66
C GLY A 443 2.03 -0.94 -28.70
N ALA A 444 2.14 -0.73 -27.41
CA ALA A 444 2.28 -1.82 -26.44
C ALA A 444 0.97 -2.61 -26.29
N ILE A 445 -0.17 -1.94 -26.39
CA ILE A 445 -1.51 -2.54 -26.25
C ILE A 445 -1.70 -3.72 -27.22
N GLU A 446 -1.37 -3.55 -28.49
CA GLU A 446 -1.55 -4.61 -29.50
C GLU A 446 -0.63 -5.82 -29.23
N ILE A 447 0.56 -5.58 -28.70
CA ILE A 447 1.48 -6.65 -28.27
C ILE A 447 0.92 -7.36 -27.04
N LEU A 448 0.50 -6.61 -26.04
CA LEU A 448 -0.04 -7.15 -24.79
C LEU A 448 -1.32 -7.98 -25.03
N LYS A 449 -2.19 -7.55 -25.94
CA LYS A 449 -3.37 -8.32 -26.34
C LYS A 449 -3.02 -9.72 -26.87
N THR A 450 -1.85 -9.89 -27.47
CA THR A 450 -1.39 -11.21 -27.95
C THR A 450 -0.82 -12.10 -26.84
N MET A 451 -0.53 -11.52 -25.67
CA MET A 451 0.09 -12.22 -24.53
C MET A 451 -0.94 -12.64 -23.48
N VAL A 452 -2.13 -12.04 -23.47
CA VAL A 452 -3.17 -12.34 -22.49
C VAL A 452 -4.11 -13.45 -22.97
N PRO A 453 -4.83 -14.14 -22.06
CA PRO A 453 -5.79 -15.18 -22.43
C PRO A 453 -6.90 -14.65 -23.35
N ALA A 454 -7.38 -15.50 -24.25
CA ALA A 454 -8.46 -15.17 -25.18
C ALA A 454 -9.74 -14.70 -24.46
N GLY A 455 -10.31 -13.59 -24.90
CA GLY A 455 -11.50 -12.97 -24.31
C GLY A 455 -11.20 -12.10 -23.07
N GLN A 456 -9.93 -11.93 -22.71
CA GLN A 456 -9.50 -11.03 -21.62
C GLN A 456 -8.75 -9.80 -22.15
N GLU A 457 -8.66 -9.64 -23.46
CA GLU A 457 -7.91 -8.58 -24.13
C GLU A 457 -8.44 -7.18 -23.80
N ASP A 458 -9.76 -7.06 -23.63
CA ASP A 458 -10.47 -5.81 -23.39
C ASP A 458 -11.15 -5.77 -21.99
N LYS A 459 -10.68 -6.58 -21.03
CA LYS A 459 -11.22 -6.65 -19.68
C LYS A 459 -10.10 -6.60 -18.66
N SER A 460 -9.75 -5.41 -18.16
CA SER A 460 -8.66 -5.27 -17.21
C SER A 460 -8.89 -4.13 -16.23
N TYR A 461 -8.43 -4.35 -15.00
CA TYR A 461 -8.52 -3.38 -13.91
C TYR A 461 -9.93 -2.80 -13.77
N PRO A 462 -10.96 -3.60 -13.41
CA PRO A 462 -12.38 -3.24 -13.47
C PRO A 462 -12.77 -2.23 -12.37
N PHE A 463 -12.20 -1.02 -12.42
CA PHE A 463 -12.31 -0.03 -11.37
C PHE A 463 -13.74 0.50 -11.19
N LYS A 464 -14.39 0.89 -12.31
CA LYS A 464 -15.79 1.33 -12.28
C LYS A 464 -16.73 0.20 -11.85
N SER A 465 -16.46 -1.02 -12.33
CA SER A 465 -17.25 -2.20 -11.99
C SER A 465 -17.27 -2.49 -10.48
N PHE A 466 -16.20 -2.20 -9.73
CA PHE A 466 -16.22 -2.32 -8.27
C PHE A 466 -17.20 -1.34 -7.63
N PHE A 467 -17.26 -0.08 -8.09
CA PHE A 467 -18.23 0.89 -7.61
C PHE A 467 -19.66 0.48 -7.95
N ASP A 468 -19.90 0.02 -9.18
CA ASP A 468 -21.22 -0.39 -9.66
C ASP A 468 -21.78 -1.59 -8.87
N ASN A 469 -20.90 -2.44 -8.34
CA ASN A 469 -21.23 -3.59 -7.50
C ASN A 469 -21.13 -3.30 -5.99
N ASN A 470 -20.95 -2.05 -5.57
CA ASN A 470 -20.81 -1.63 -4.17
C ASN A 470 -19.65 -2.30 -3.43
N ILE A 471 -18.58 -2.66 -4.13
CA ILE A 471 -17.36 -3.19 -3.53
C ILE A 471 -16.47 -2.00 -3.12
N PRO A 472 -16.03 -1.93 -1.86
CA PRO A 472 -15.12 -0.87 -1.44
C PRO A 472 -13.78 -0.97 -2.16
N VAL A 473 -13.48 0.01 -3.01
CA VAL A 473 -12.23 0.07 -3.77
C VAL A 473 -11.44 1.32 -3.43
N SER A 474 -10.15 1.15 -3.10
CA SER A 474 -9.15 2.20 -3.02
C SER A 474 -8.24 2.18 -4.25
N ILE A 475 -7.40 3.19 -4.39
CA ILE A 475 -6.41 3.30 -5.46
C ILE A 475 -5.01 3.15 -4.86
N HIS A 476 -4.09 2.59 -5.66
CA HIS A 476 -2.68 2.50 -5.30
C HIS A 476 -1.75 2.89 -6.47
N SER A 477 -0.51 3.27 -6.12
CA SER A 477 0.56 3.53 -7.08
C SER A 477 1.47 2.33 -7.32
N ASP A 478 1.52 1.42 -6.35
CA ASP A 478 2.49 0.33 -6.30
C ASP A 478 3.97 0.79 -6.40
N TYR A 479 4.24 2.07 -6.04
CA TYR A 479 5.60 2.62 -6.07
C TYR A 479 6.59 1.70 -5.32
N PRO A 480 7.78 1.38 -5.84
CA PRO A 480 8.39 1.81 -7.11
C PRO A 480 8.24 0.78 -8.25
N ALA A 481 7.25 -0.11 -8.20
CA ALA A 481 7.17 -1.29 -9.08
C ALA A 481 7.01 -0.96 -10.57
N LEU A 482 6.53 0.23 -10.95
CA LEU A 482 6.42 0.61 -12.35
C LEU A 482 7.15 1.93 -12.63
N SER A 483 8.29 1.84 -13.30
CA SER A 483 9.07 3.00 -13.70
C SER A 483 8.29 3.88 -14.69
N GLY A 484 8.16 5.17 -14.38
CA GLY A 484 7.47 6.14 -15.24
C GLY A 484 5.98 6.33 -14.94
N SER A 485 5.36 5.49 -14.13
CA SER A 485 4.00 5.75 -13.65
C SER A 485 3.99 6.80 -12.53
N PRO A 486 2.96 7.66 -12.47
CA PRO A 486 2.83 8.61 -11.39
C PRO A 486 2.58 7.89 -10.06
N ASP A 487 3.16 8.40 -9.00
CA ASP A 487 2.91 7.96 -7.62
C ASP A 487 2.24 9.05 -6.76
N ASP A 488 2.00 10.24 -7.32
CA ASP A 488 1.22 11.29 -6.70
C ASP A 488 -0.29 11.11 -6.95
N PRO A 489 -1.17 11.55 -6.01
CA PRO A 489 -2.59 11.24 -6.08
C PRO A 489 -3.30 11.82 -7.32
N PHE A 490 -2.86 12.96 -7.84
CA PHE A 490 -3.56 13.62 -8.95
C PHE A 490 -3.10 13.11 -10.32
N GLY A 491 -1.86 12.69 -10.45
CA GLY A 491 -1.40 11.93 -11.61
C GLY A 491 -2.13 10.58 -11.72
N ILE A 492 -2.25 9.86 -10.61
CA ILE A 492 -3.02 8.61 -10.54
C ILE A 492 -4.50 8.86 -10.86
N MET A 493 -5.09 9.93 -10.31
CA MET A 493 -6.48 10.31 -10.58
C MET A 493 -6.72 10.61 -12.06
N GLU A 494 -5.80 11.30 -12.75
CA GLU A 494 -5.95 11.56 -14.17
C GLU A 494 -6.03 10.28 -14.98
N ILE A 495 -5.15 9.32 -14.71
CA ILE A 495 -5.20 8.01 -15.38
C ILE A 495 -6.50 7.27 -15.05
N ALA A 496 -6.95 7.28 -13.79
CA ALA A 496 -8.22 6.66 -13.42
C ALA A 496 -9.43 7.23 -14.19
N VAL A 497 -9.40 8.53 -14.51
CA VAL A 497 -10.49 9.24 -15.19
C VAL A 497 -10.35 9.20 -16.71
N THR A 498 -9.14 9.15 -17.25
CA THR A 498 -8.88 9.27 -18.71
C THR A 498 -8.39 7.97 -19.34
N GLY A 499 -7.78 7.06 -18.56
CA GLY A 499 -7.08 5.87 -19.06
C GLY A 499 -5.79 6.18 -19.85
N VAL A 500 -5.28 7.42 -19.77
CA VAL A 500 -4.15 7.89 -20.59
C VAL A 500 -3.16 8.66 -19.70
N LEU A 501 -1.87 8.51 -19.98
CA LEU A 501 -0.84 9.35 -19.39
C LEU A 501 -0.75 10.67 -20.17
N TRP A 502 -0.72 11.80 -19.45
CA TRP A 502 -0.71 13.16 -20.04
C TRP A 502 0.45 13.46 -21.01
N SER A 503 1.56 12.75 -20.86
CA SER A 503 2.72 12.87 -21.76
C SER A 503 2.56 12.10 -23.07
N GLU A 504 1.46 11.35 -23.25
CA GLU A 504 1.23 10.48 -24.39
C GLU A 504 -0.08 10.83 -25.11
N ASN A 505 -0.06 10.77 -26.44
CA ASN A 505 -1.27 10.81 -27.25
C ASN A 505 -1.84 9.40 -27.34
N GLY A 506 -2.47 8.94 -26.25
CA GLY A 506 -3.00 7.59 -26.14
C GLY A 506 -4.53 7.54 -26.29
N THR A 507 -5.04 6.34 -26.54
CA THR A 507 -6.45 5.98 -26.41
C THR A 507 -6.59 5.13 -25.17
N PRO A 508 -7.59 5.33 -24.31
CA PRO A 508 -7.78 4.48 -23.14
C PRO A 508 -7.96 3.02 -23.58
N TRP A 509 -7.31 2.12 -22.86
CA TRP A 509 -7.41 0.69 -23.19
C TRP A 509 -8.82 0.14 -22.88
N TRP A 510 -9.39 0.54 -21.72
CA TRP A 510 -10.73 0.10 -21.27
C TRP A 510 -11.59 1.30 -20.88
N PRO A 511 -12.17 2.00 -21.86
CA PRO A 511 -12.96 3.20 -21.58
C PRO A 511 -14.20 2.93 -20.72
N GLU A 512 -14.72 1.71 -20.68
CA GLU A 512 -15.86 1.30 -19.86
C GLU A 512 -15.54 1.28 -18.36
N GLU A 513 -14.27 1.14 -17.98
CA GLU A 513 -13.82 1.05 -16.59
C GLU A 513 -13.28 2.37 -16.03
N LEU A 514 -13.37 3.45 -16.80
CA LEU A 514 -12.92 4.77 -16.35
C LEU A 514 -13.79 5.30 -15.22
N ALA A 515 -13.15 5.92 -14.23
CA ALA A 515 -13.79 6.53 -13.09
C ALA A 515 -14.40 7.88 -13.41
N THR A 516 -15.43 8.29 -12.64
CA THR A 516 -15.72 9.71 -12.47
C THR A 516 -14.68 10.35 -11.53
N ARG A 517 -14.59 11.68 -11.54
CA ARG A 517 -13.68 12.41 -10.64
C ARG A 517 -14.03 12.16 -9.17
N GLU A 518 -15.33 12.10 -8.86
CA GLU A 518 -15.83 11.85 -7.51
C GLU A 518 -15.53 10.41 -7.06
N GLN A 519 -15.63 9.42 -7.94
CA GLN A 519 -15.22 8.04 -7.65
C GLN A 519 -13.72 7.95 -7.36
N ALA A 520 -12.88 8.58 -8.20
CA ALA A 520 -11.44 8.61 -8.00
C ALA A 520 -11.05 9.31 -6.67
N LEU A 521 -11.66 10.48 -6.36
CA LEU A 521 -11.44 11.15 -5.07
C LEU A 521 -11.93 10.33 -3.89
N THR A 522 -13.08 9.64 -4.01
CA THR A 522 -13.60 8.74 -2.96
C THR A 522 -12.61 7.59 -2.69
N ALA A 523 -12.05 7.01 -3.76
CA ALA A 523 -11.07 5.92 -3.65
C ALA A 523 -9.75 6.38 -3.02
N LEU A 524 -9.30 7.59 -3.35
CA LEU A 524 -8.09 8.21 -2.80
C LEU A 524 -8.26 8.75 -1.37
N THR A 525 -9.47 8.83 -0.83
CA THR A 525 -9.72 9.42 0.48
C THR A 525 -10.43 8.44 1.43
N ILE A 526 -11.75 8.49 1.50
CA ILE A 526 -12.53 7.74 2.48
C ILE A 526 -12.43 6.22 2.29
N ASN A 527 -12.30 5.71 1.05
CA ASN A 527 -12.18 4.27 0.84
C ASN A 527 -10.79 3.75 1.26
N CYS A 528 -9.72 4.53 1.07
CA CYS A 528 -8.42 4.20 1.63
C CYS A 528 -8.47 4.18 3.17
N ALA A 529 -9.14 5.17 3.79
CA ALA A 529 -9.35 5.18 5.24
C ALA A 529 -10.16 3.96 5.72
N LYS A 530 -11.19 3.55 4.98
CA LYS A 530 -11.96 2.32 5.28
C LYS A 530 -11.10 1.07 5.19
N GLN A 531 -10.27 0.93 4.15
CA GLN A 531 -9.30 -0.17 4.04
C GLN A 531 -8.37 -0.23 5.25
N MET A 532 -7.98 0.94 5.76
CA MET A 532 -7.08 1.07 6.89
C MET A 532 -7.79 1.06 8.26
N PHE A 533 -9.12 0.91 8.32
CA PHE A 533 -9.93 0.92 9.56
C PHE A 533 -9.87 2.24 10.34
N ILE A 534 -9.63 3.35 9.66
CA ILE A 534 -9.53 4.69 10.27
C ILE A 534 -10.61 5.66 9.75
N GLU A 535 -11.61 5.18 9.04
CA GLU A 535 -12.68 5.99 8.44
C GLU A 535 -13.51 6.77 9.46
N ASN A 536 -13.56 6.33 10.70
CA ASN A 536 -14.24 7.05 11.79
C ASN A 536 -13.42 8.23 12.32
N GLU A 537 -12.12 8.25 12.01
CA GLU A 537 -11.19 9.25 12.49
C GLU A 537 -10.64 10.16 11.40
N ARG A 538 -10.55 9.67 10.14
CA ARG A 538 -9.83 10.32 9.03
C ARG A 538 -10.48 10.03 7.68
N GLY A 539 -9.91 10.52 6.59
CA GLY A 539 -10.29 10.23 5.21
C GLY A 539 -11.47 11.04 4.69
N SER A 540 -12.03 11.94 5.49
CA SER A 540 -13.10 12.86 5.06
C SER A 540 -13.17 14.08 5.99
N ILE A 541 -13.78 15.16 5.49
CA ILE A 541 -14.01 16.38 6.25
C ILE A 541 -15.37 16.26 6.95
N LYS A 542 -15.35 15.90 8.22
CA LYS A 542 -16.53 15.65 9.04
C LYS A 542 -16.25 16.00 10.51
N THR A 543 -17.20 16.64 11.17
CA THR A 543 -17.09 16.97 12.60
C THR A 543 -16.70 15.74 13.43
N GLY A 544 -15.70 15.91 14.30
CA GLY A 544 -15.16 14.89 15.18
C GLY A 544 -13.93 14.16 14.61
N LYS A 545 -13.72 14.15 13.29
CA LYS A 545 -12.52 13.57 12.67
C LYS A 545 -11.31 14.49 12.78
N TYR A 546 -10.12 13.91 12.66
CA TYR A 546 -8.87 14.67 12.55
C TYR A 546 -8.87 15.54 11.29
N ALA A 547 -8.36 16.76 11.43
CA ALA A 547 -8.31 17.74 10.36
C ALA A 547 -7.07 17.53 9.47
N ASP A 548 -7.14 16.49 8.65
CA ASP A 548 -6.19 16.21 7.57
C ASP A 548 -6.79 16.72 6.28
N PHE A 549 -6.24 17.81 5.73
CA PHE A 549 -6.79 18.42 4.52
C PHE A 549 -5.74 19.09 3.65
N LEU A 550 -6.12 19.32 2.40
CA LEU A 550 -5.32 19.92 1.36
C LEU A 550 -5.95 21.22 0.88
N LEU A 551 -5.13 22.23 0.63
CA LEU A 551 -5.47 23.40 -0.17
C LEU A 551 -4.84 23.17 -1.55
N LEU A 552 -5.64 23.07 -2.61
CA LEU A 552 -5.16 22.73 -3.95
C LEU A 552 -5.03 23.98 -4.82
N ASN A 553 -4.03 24.02 -5.72
CA ASN A 553 -3.79 25.12 -6.64
C ASN A 553 -4.90 25.32 -7.69
N GLN A 554 -5.79 24.33 -7.87
CA GLN A 554 -6.93 24.38 -8.78
C GLN A 554 -8.10 23.54 -8.27
N ASP A 555 -9.27 23.72 -8.89
CA ASP A 555 -10.44 22.90 -8.63
C ASP A 555 -10.41 21.62 -9.47
N VAL A 556 -9.91 20.54 -8.88
CA VAL A 556 -9.76 19.24 -9.54
C VAL A 556 -11.08 18.62 -10.01
N LEU A 557 -12.23 19.07 -9.47
CA LEU A 557 -13.56 18.63 -9.92
C LEU A 557 -13.99 19.28 -11.24
N SER A 558 -13.39 20.41 -11.64
CA SER A 558 -13.84 21.19 -12.80
C SER A 558 -12.72 21.67 -13.75
N CYS A 559 -11.44 21.46 -13.41
CA CYS A 559 -10.33 21.76 -14.31
C CYS A 559 -10.43 20.91 -15.61
N PRO A 560 -9.75 21.29 -16.72
CA PRO A 560 -9.66 20.43 -17.88
C PRO A 560 -9.18 19.04 -17.52
N VAL A 561 -9.77 18.00 -18.12
CA VAL A 561 -9.53 16.61 -17.68
C VAL A 561 -8.06 16.19 -17.83
N MET A 562 -7.37 16.68 -18.88
CA MET A 562 -5.94 16.43 -19.12
C MET A 562 -5.01 17.37 -18.35
N GLU A 563 -5.53 18.11 -17.37
CA GLU A 563 -4.78 18.99 -16.48
C GLU A 563 -4.94 18.58 -15.01
N ILE A 564 -5.60 17.44 -14.73
CA ILE A 564 -5.76 16.92 -13.38
C ILE A 564 -4.39 16.68 -12.73
N HIS A 565 -3.41 16.14 -13.47
CA HIS A 565 -2.04 15.89 -13.01
C HIS A 565 -1.27 17.17 -12.60
N LEU A 566 -1.71 18.35 -13.05
CA LEU A 566 -1.14 19.64 -12.66
C LEU A 566 -1.65 20.11 -11.29
N THR A 567 -2.63 19.41 -10.73
CA THR A 567 -3.13 19.70 -9.38
C THR A 567 -2.06 19.36 -8.35
N LYS A 568 -1.78 20.34 -7.47
CA LYS A 568 -0.80 20.16 -6.40
C LYS A 568 -1.30 20.84 -5.11
N PRO A 569 -0.97 20.31 -3.95
CA PRO A 569 -1.19 21.01 -2.70
C PRO A 569 -0.39 22.31 -2.67
N THR A 570 -1.05 23.44 -2.43
CA THR A 570 -0.39 24.68 -2.00
C THR A 570 -0.10 24.66 -0.51
N ALA A 571 -0.88 23.85 0.24
CA ALA A 571 -0.61 23.51 1.63
C ALA A 571 -1.24 22.15 1.96
N THR A 572 -0.55 21.39 2.80
CA THR A 572 -1.05 20.15 3.41
C THR A 572 -1.12 20.35 4.92
N TYR A 573 -2.26 19.99 5.48
CA TYR A 573 -2.48 20.01 6.92
C TYR A 573 -2.68 18.58 7.44
N PHE A 574 -2.04 18.28 8.55
CA PHE A 574 -2.18 17.00 9.26
C PHE A 574 -2.53 17.29 10.73
N GLU A 575 -3.65 16.73 11.19
CA GLU A 575 -4.20 17.03 12.53
C GLU A 575 -4.28 18.54 12.80
N GLY A 576 -4.78 19.31 11.84
CA GLY A 576 -4.95 20.74 11.91
C GLY A 576 -3.66 21.59 11.83
N LYS A 577 -2.50 20.95 11.76
CA LYS A 577 -1.20 21.62 11.64
C LYS A 577 -0.73 21.62 10.19
N LYS A 578 -0.25 22.76 9.72
CA LYS A 578 0.36 22.88 8.39
C LYS A 578 1.71 22.16 8.40
N VAL A 579 1.83 21.08 7.61
CA VAL A 579 3.04 20.24 7.49
C VAL A 579 3.78 20.48 6.18
N PHE A 580 3.12 21.10 5.21
CA PHE A 580 3.72 21.52 3.93
C PHE A 580 3.09 22.81 3.45
N SER A 581 3.88 23.68 2.81
CA SER A 581 3.43 24.80 1.98
C SER A 581 4.39 25.00 0.81
N MET A 582 3.81 25.27 -0.38
CA MET A 582 4.55 25.62 -1.58
C MET A 582 5.17 27.03 -1.46
#